data_6bf01f28a3ebee9e6a5a1a0c945eca21
#
_entry.id   6bf01f28a3ebee9e6a5a1a0c945eca21
#
_cell.length_a   1.000
_cell.length_b   1.000
_cell.length_c   1.000
_cell.angle_alpha   90.00
_cell.angle_beta   90.00
_cell.angle_gamma   90.00
#
_symmetry.space_group_name_H-M   'P 1'
#
loop_
_entity.id
_entity.type
_entity.pdbx_description
1 polymer ?
#
loop_
_entity_poly.entity_id
_entity_poly.type
_entity_poly.pdbx_seq_one_letter_code
_entity_poly.pdbx_strand_id
1 'polypeptide(L)'
;MFTKWKEKFAAKKATDHAVDESRKWKKNALFQDCLHAMRGSCTVAPMDLHEAAIAAVNIAIREGTWAELSGVSEDLFSGMVYLVWGEATLPVLRAPWAVAVENLKRIRIVDPNAFIVAETMDKILWFSVHDRISLYNIT
;
A
#
# COMPACT_ATOMS: atom_id res chain seq x y z
N MET A 1 -0.33 -15.37 10.15
CA MET A 1 0.21 -14.34 9.25
C MET A 1 -0.63 -13.06 9.26
N PHE A 2 -1.91 -13.13 9.00
CA PHE A 2 -2.78 -11.94 9.01
C PHE A 2 -2.89 -11.26 10.38
N THR A 3 -2.86 -12.01 11.48
CA THR A 3 -2.92 -11.45 12.84
C THR A 3 -1.76 -10.51 13.10
N LYS A 4 -0.55 -10.91 12.71
CA LYS A 4 0.65 -10.11 12.88
C LYS A 4 0.60 -8.80 12.10
N TRP A 5 0.00 -8.83 10.92
CA TRP A 5 -0.20 -7.64 10.10
C TRP A 5 -1.20 -6.68 10.70
N LYS A 6 -2.31 -7.21 11.23
CA LYS A 6 -3.31 -6.39 11.92
C LYS A 6 -2.70 -5.65 13.08
N GLU A 7 -1.80 -6.30 13.82
CA GLU A 7 -1.08 -5.68 14.92
C GLU A 7 -0.18 -4.54 14.43
N LYS A 8 0.56 -4.75 13.34
CA LYS A 8 1.41 -3.72 12.74
C LYS A 8 0.62 -2.51 12.28
N PHE A 9 -0.49 -2.73 11.58
CA PHE A 9 -1.32 -1.63 11.12
C PHE A 9 -2.04 -0.92 12.27
N ALA A 10 -2.47 -1.65 13.28
CA ALA A 10 -3.08 -1.05 14.47
C ALA A 10 -2.07 -0.19 15.23
N ALA A 11 -0.83 -0.65 15.39
CA ALA A 11 0.23 0.12 16.02
C ALA A 11 0.54 1.39 15.22
N LYS A 12 0.62 1.28 13.89
CA LYS A 12 0.87 2.41 13.01
C LYS A 12 -0.23 3.47 13.12
N LYS A 13 -1.48 3.02 13.23
CA LYS A 13 -2.64 3.92 13.38
C LYS A 13 -2.69 4.58 14.75
N ALA A 14 -2.33 3.84 15.80
CA ALA A 14 -2.39 4.31 17.17
C ALA A 14 -1.25 5.27 17.52
N THR A 15 -0.14 5.17 16.82
CA THR A 15 1.03 5.99 17.11
C THR A 15 0.96 7.28 16.29
N ASP A 16 0.70 8.36 16.97
CA ASP A 16 0.86 9.71 16.43
C ASP A 16 2.35 10.09 16.34
N HIS A 17 3.22 9.10 16.18
CA HIS A 17 4.67 9.32 16.07
C HIS A 17 5.11 9.55 14.63
N ALA A 18 4.25 10.20 13.85
CA ALA A 18 4.52 10.48 12.44
C ALA A 18 5.87 11.18 12.23
N VAL A 19 6.29 12.03 13.17
CA VAL A 19 7.58 12.74 13.08
C VAL A 19 8.75 11.83 13.35
N ASP A 20 8.67 10.96 14.36
CA ASP A 20 9.78 10.07 14.73
C ASP A 20 9.88 8.89 13.75
N GLU A 21 8.75 8.35 13.33
CA GLU A 21 8.73 7.26 12.38
C GLU A 21 9.12 7.70 10.96
N SER A 22 8.80 8.93 10.57
CA SER A 22 9.21 9.47 9.28
C SER A 22 10.73 9.50 9.12
N ARG A 23 11.47 9.65 10.20
CA ARG A 23 12.94 9.60 10.18
C ARG A 23 13.47 8.21 9.86
N LYS A 24 12.73 7.16 10.24
CA LYS A 24 13.12 5.78 9.96
C LYS A 24 12.90 5.42 8.50
N TRP A 25 11.78 5.81 7.92
CA TRP A 25 11.51 5.50 6.52
C TRP A 25 12.46 6.25 5.58
N LYS A 26 12.97 7.40 5.96
CA LYS A 26 13.96 8.14 5.16
C LYS A 26 15.26 7.38 4.98
N LYS A 27 15.55 6.40 5.85
CA LYS A 27 16.74 5.56 5.77
C LYS A 27 16.51 4.27 4.98
N ASN A 28 15.27 3.99 4.59
CA ASN A 28 14.96 2.78 3.82
C ASN A 28 15.30 3.02 2.35
N ALA A 29 16.39 2.39 1.89
CA ALA A 29 16.90 2.60 0.54
C ALA A 29 15.93 2.14 -0.55
N LEU A 30 15.24 1.02 -0.35
CA LEU A 30 14.29 0.49 -1.33
C LEU A 30 13.06 1.40 -1.44
N PHE A 31 12.58 1.89 -0.31
CA PHE A 31 11.47 2.85 -0.28
C PHE A 31 11.86 4.14 -1.00
N GLN A 32 13.04 4.67 -0.71
CA GLN A 32 13.53 5.88 -1.35
C GLN A 32 13.70 5.73 -2.86
N ASP A 33 14.21 4.59 -3.31
CA ASP A 33 14.32 4.29 -4.73
C ASP A 33 12.94 4.28 -5.40
N CYS A 34 11.96 3.66 -4.78
CA CYS A 34 10.58 3.62 -5.25
C CYS A 34 9.99 5.04 -5.34
N LEU A 35 10.15 5.82 -4.28
CA LEU A 35 9.67 7.20 -4.23
C LEU A 35 10.32 8.06 -5.31
N HIS A 36 11.63 7.93 -5.52
CA HIS A 36 12.37 8.64 -6.55
C HIS A 36 11.90 8.28 -7.95
N ALA A 37 11.65 6.99 -8.21
CA ALA A 37 11.20 6.53 -9.52
C ALA A 37 9.84 7.13 -9.91
N MET A 38 9.00 7.45 -8.91
CA MET A 38 7.69 8.05 -9.13
C MET A 38 7.67 9.56 -8.84
N ARG A 39 8.85 10.17 -8.77
CA ARG A 39 9.01 11.58 -8.43
C ARG A 39 8.20 12.49 -9.37
N GLY A 40 7.53 13.48 -8.77
CA GLY A 40 6.67 14.41 -9.50
C GLY A 40 5.23 13.94 -9.63
N SER A 41 4.97 12.65 -9.42
CA SER A 41 3.63 12.07 -9.50
C SER A 41 3.19 11.42 -8.20
N CYS A 42 4.10 11.23 -7.25
CA CYS A 42 3.87 10.53 -6.01
C CYS A 42 4.09 11.46 -4.81
N THR A 43 3.18 11.43 -3.86
CA THR A 43 3.26 12.21 -2.62
C THR A 43 2.95 11.31 -1.43
N VAL A 44 3.42 11.73 -0.24
CA VAL A 44 3.00 11.10 1.01
C VAL A 44 1.54 11.47 1.25
N ALA A 45 0.70 10.48 1.52
CA ALA A 45 -0.72 10.71 1.73
C ALA A 45 -0.96 11.56 2.98
N PRO A 46 -1.91 12.52 2.94
CA PRO A 46 -2.35 13.22 4.14
C PRO A 46 -2.85 12.24 5.21
N MET A 47 -2.77 12.62 6.49
CA MET A 47 -3.03 11.72 7.60
C MET A 47 -4.42 11.07 7.56
N ASP A 48 -5.45 11.81 7.18
CA ASP A 48 -6.81 11.28 7.05
C ASP A 48 -6.91 10.21 5.97
N LEU A 49 -6.27 10.40 4.83
CA LEU A 49 -6.24 9.43 3.74
C LEU A 49 -5.32 8.25 4.07
N HIS A 50 -4.22 8.50 4.77
CA HIS A 50 -3.34 7.47 5.29
C HIS A 50 -4.11 6.50 6.19
N GLU A 51 -4.84 7.03 7.16
CA GLU A 51 -5.66 6.21 8.08
C GLU A 51 -6.78 5.47 7.34
N ALA A 52 -7.44 6.14 6.40
CA ALA A 52 -8.50 5.53 5.61
C ALA A 52 -7.99 4.35 4.78
N ALA A 53 -6.83 4.49 4.14
CA ALA A 53 -6.24 3.43 3.33
C ALA A 53 -5.86 2.23 4.21
N ILE A 54 -5.26 2.47 5.37
CA ILE A 54 -4.91 1.40 6.31
C ILE A 54 -6.16 0.70 6.85
N ALA A 55 -7.20 1.46 7.18
CA ALA A 55 -8.47 0.90 7.62
C ALA A 55 -9.11 0.01 6.55
N ALA A 56 -9.07 0.45 5.29
CA ALA A 56 -9.59 -0.32 4.17
C ALA A 56 -8.84 -1.66 4.02
N VAL A 57 -7.51 -1.65 4.12
CA VAL A 57 -6.70 -2.87 4.07
C VAL A 57 -7.06 -3.80 5.24
N ASN A 58 -7.19 -3.29 6.45
CA ASN A 58 -7.54 -4.08 7.62
C ASN A 58 -8.91 -4.74 7.49
N ILE A 59 -9.89 -4.01 6.97
CA ILE A 59 -11.23 -4.53 6.72
C ILE A 59 -11.17 -5.66 5.68
N ALA A 60 -10.46 -5.44 4.59
CA ALA A 60 -10.33 -6.42 3.53
C ALA A 60 -9.63 -7.71 4.01
N ILE A 61 -8.59 -7.60 4.82
CA ILE A 61 -7.90 -8.74 5.41
C ILE A 61 -8.83 -9.52 6.34
N ARG A 62 -9.61 -8.81 7.15
CA ARG A 62 -10.50 -9.41 8.15
C ARG A 62 -11.73 -10.10 7.53
N GLU A 63 -12.33 -9.44 6.54
CA GLU A 63 -13.58 -9.90 5.94
C GLU A 63 -13.36 -10.61 4.60
N GLY A 64 -12.14 -10.65 4.14
CA GLY A 64 -11.76 -10.80 2.77
C GLY A 64 -12.15 -12.06 2.04
N THR A 65 -12.94 -11.86 1.03
CA THR A 65 -12.97 -12.76 -0.11
C THR A 65 -12.05 -12.17 -1.18
N TRP A 66 -10.92 -12.82 -1.40
CA TRP A 66 -9.92 -12.38 -2.35
C TRP A 66 -9.93 -13.25 -3.59
N ALA A 67 -9.93 -12.64 -4.75
CA ALA A 67 -9.76 -13.33 -6.02
C ALA A 67 -8.29 -13.35 -6.42
N GLU A 68 -7.77 -14.51 -6.77
CA GLU A 68 -6.39 -14.61 -7.24
C GLU A 68 -6.31 -14.15 -8.70
N LEU A 69 -5.28 -13.35 -9.02
CA LEU A 69 -5.04 -12.86 -10.37
C LEU A 69 -3.76 -13.47 -10.92
N SER A 70 -3.73 -13.73 -12.22
CA SER A 70 -2.54 -14.21 -12.93
C SER A 70 -1.59 -13.07 -13.32
N GLY A 71 -2.06 -11.84 -13.29
CA GLY A 71 -1.27 -10.66 -13.62
C GLY A 71 -2.04 -9.38 -13.35
N VAL A 72 -1.39 -8.25 -13.61
CA VAL A 72 -1.96 -6.92 -13.37
C VAL A 72 -2.17 -6.22 -14.70
N SER A 73 -3.42 -5.82 -14.95
CA SER A 73 -3.81 -5.08 -16.14
C SER A 73 -3.66 -3.58 -15.90
N GLU A 74 -3.29 -2.83 -16.93
CA GLU A 74 -3.16 -1.37 -16.84
C GLU A 74 -4.47 -0.66 -16.54
N ASP A 75 -5.60 -1.28 -16.84
CA ASP A 75 -6.93 -0.73 -16.59
C ASP A 75 -7.59 -1.27 -15.32
N LEU A 76 -6.84 -1.97 -14.46
CA LEU A 76 -7.37 -2.51 -13.20
C LEU A 76 -7.88 -1.41 -12.27
N PHE A 77 -7.19 -0.28 -12.22
CA PHE A 77 -7.60 0.92 -11.51
C PHE A 77 -7.67 2.10 -12.47
N SER A 78 -8.38 3.13 -12.05
CA SER A 78 -8.38 4.43 -12.74
C SER A 78 -8.10 5.52 -11.70
N GLY A 79 -7.43 6.59 -12.14
CA GLY A 79 -7.13 7.72 -11.27
C GLY A 79 -6.02 7.44 -10.28
N MET A 80 -6.16 7.97 -9.08
CA MET A 80 -5.15 7.86 -8.01
C MET A 80 -5.30 6.58 -7.22
N VAL A 81 -4.19 6.08 -6.70
CA VAL A 81 -4.16 4.94 -5.79
C VAL A 81 -3.29 5.24 -4.58
N TYR A 82 -3.46 4.46 -3.54
CA TYR A 82 -2.64 4.52 -2.33
C TYR A 82 -1.77 3.27 -2.26
N LEU A 83 -0.49 3.48 -1.97
CA LEU A 83 0.49 2.41 -1.81
C LEU A 83 0.70 2.19 -0.32
N VAL A 84 0.37 0.99 0.14
CA VAL A 84 0.44 0.62 1.57
C VAL A 84 1.34 -0.60 1.70
N TRP A 85 2.34 -0.51 2.58
CA TRP A 85 3.23 -1.63 2.86
C TRP A 85 3.00 -2.18 4.25
N GLY A 86 3.32 -3.46 4.43
CA GLY A 86 3.20 -4.12 5.72
C GLY A 86 4.15 -3.58 6.80
N GLU A 87 5.21 -2.89 6.39
CA GLU A 87 6.14 -2.26 7.32
C GLU A 87 5.53 -1.03 7.97
N ALA A 88 5.37 -1.06 9.29
CA ALA A 88 4.67 -0.02 10.05
C ALA A 88 5.34 1.36 9.99
N THR A 89 6.66 1.40 9.73
CA THR A 89 7.41 2.66 9.69
C THR A 89 7.29 3.38 8.35
N LEU A 90 6.78 2.72 7.31
CA LEU A 90 6.65 3.32 5.99
C LEU A 90 5.34 4.09 5.87
N PRO A 91 5.37 5.31 5.32
CA PRO A 91 4.15 6.07 5.10
C PRO A 91 3.35 5.49 3.94
N VAL A 92 2.05 5.82 3.89
CA VAL A 92 1.22 5.55 2.72
C VAL A 92 1.56 6.60 1.66
N LEU A 93 1.79 6.14 0.43
CA LEU A 93 2.02 7.03 -0.70
C LEU A 93 0.76 7.12 -1.56
N ARG A 94 0.59 8.26 -2.20
CA ARG A 94 -0.49 8.51 -3.16
C ARG A 94 0.12 8.77 -4.53
N ALA A 95 -0.31 8.04 -5.54
CA ALA A 95 0.23 8.16 -6.90
C ALA A 95 -0.85 7.84 -7.93
N PRO A 96 -0.71 8.35 -9.18
CA PRO A 96 -1.57 7.88 -10.26
C PRO A 96 -1.35 6.40 -10.53
N TRP A 97 -2.42 5.66 -10.81
CA TRP A 97 -2.29 4.25 -11.15
C TRP A 97 -1.38 4.03 -12.36
N ALA A 98 -1.47 4.90 -13.37
CA ALA A 98 -0.63 4.81 -14.56
C ALA A 98 0.87 4.83 -14.22
N VAL A 99 1.27 5.58 -13.18
CA VAL A 99 2.64 5.64 -12.71
C VAL A 99 2.97 4.42 -11.83
N ALA A 100 2.05 4.03 -10.96
CA ALA A 100 2.24 2.89 -10.08
C ALA A 100 2.41 1.58 -10.86
N VAL A 101 1.62 1.36 -11.90
CA VAL A 101 1.68 0.14 -12.71
C VAL A 101 3.03 -0.01 -13.42
N GLU A 102 3.65 1.09 -13.81
CA GLU A 102 4.98 1.08 -14.42
C GLU A 102 6.09 0.79 -13.40
N ASN A 103 5.81 0.94 -12.13
CA ASN A 103 6.78 0.79 -11.04
C ASN A 103 6.44 -0.35 -10.07
N LEU A 104 5.60 -1.31 -10.49
CA LEU A 104 5.18 -2.42 -9.63
C LEU A 104 6.34 -3.21 -9.05
N LYS A 105 7.38 -3.46 -9.84
CA LYS A 105 8.55 -4.19 -9.36
C LYS A 105 9.22 -3.47 -8.19
N ARG A 106 9.36 -2.14 -8.29
CA ARG A 106 9.93 -1.33 -7.21
C ARG A 106 9.03 -1.31 -5.99
N ILE A 107 7.72 -1.20 -6.20
CA ILE A 107 6.74 -1.22 -5.12
C ILE A 107 6.80 -2.54 -4.36
N ARG A 108 6.88 -3.65 -5.06
CA ARG A 108 6.85 -4.99 -4.48
C ARG A 108 8.11 -5.35 -3.69
N ILE A 109 9.27 -4.80 -4.04
CA ILE A 109 10.52 -5.12 -3.34
C ILE A 109 10.73 -4.30 -2.07
N VAL A 110 9.96 -3.24 -1.85
CA VAL A 110 10.09 -2.43 -0.63
C VAL A 110 9.77 -3.26 0.62
N ASP A 111 8.75 -4.09 0.53
CA ASP A 111 8.31 -4.98 1.62
C ASP A 111 7.67 -6.21 1.00
N PRO A 112 7.80 -7.41 1.61
CA PRO A 112 7.18 -8.64 1.10
C PRO A 112 5.68 -8.53 0.89
N ASN A 113 5.03 -7.62 1.57
CA ASN A 113 3.60 -7.41 1.49
C ASN A 113 3.29 -5.98 1.11
N ALA A 114 2.76 -5.81 -0.09
CA ALA A 114 2.38 -4.51 -0.63
C ALA A 114 0.90 -4.52 -1.02
N PHE A 115 0.22 -3.42 -0.74
CA PHE A 115 -1.18 -3.22 -1.11
C PHE A 115 -1.30 -1.98 -1.96
N ILE A 116 -2.15 -2.04 -2.97
CA ILE A 116 -2.54 -0.87 -3.76
C ILE A 116 -4.04 -0.69 -3.56
N VAL A 117 -4.43 0.44 -2.98
CA VAL A 117 -5.81 0.74 -2.62
C VAL A 117 -6.36 1.79 -3.58
N ALA A 118 -7.53 1.51 -4.18
CA ALA A 118 -8.20 2.47 -5.04
C ALA A 118 -8.55 3.75 -4.27
N GLU A 119 -8.57 4.87 -4.95
CA GLU A 119 -8.94 6.16 -4.36
C GLU A 119 -10.31 6.11 -3.67
N THR A 120 -11.22 5.32 -4.21
CA THR A 120 -12.56 5.10 -3.66
C THR A 120 -12.58 4.14 -2.47
N MET A 121 -11.45 3.53 -2.12
CA MET A 121 -11.28 2.58 -1.00
C MET A 121 -12.09 1.28 -1.13
N ASP A 122 -12.60 0.98 -2.31
CA ASP A 122 -13.47 -0.19 -2.56
C ASP A 122 -12.79 -1.31 -3.31
N LYS A 123 -11.55 -1.13 -3.71
CA LYS A 123 -10.78 -2.12 -4.46
C LYS A 123 -9.35 -2.12 -3.95
N ILE A 124 -8.81 -3.29 -3.64
CA ILE A 124 -7.47 -3.43 -3.09
C ILE A 124 -6.75 -4.57 -3.81
N LEU A 125 -5.56 -4.27 -4.31
CA LEU A 125 -4.66 -5.24 -4.89
C LEU A 125 -3.61 -5.60 -3.83
N TRP A 126 -3.37 -6.89 -3.63
CA TRP A 126 -2.40 -7.37 -2.65
C TRP A 126 -1.33 -8.22 -3.32
N PHE A 127 -0.08 -7.81 -3.14
CA PHE A 127 1.09 -8.61 -3.53
C PHE A 127 1.62 -9.29 -2.28
N SER A 128 1.46 -10.60 -2.20
CA SER A 128 1.89 -11.36 -1.03
C SER A 128 3.33 -11.83 -1.17
N VAL A 129 3.89 -12.29 -0.04
CA VAL A 129 5.25 -12.82 0.07
C VAL A 129 5.54 -14.00 -0.86
N HIS A 130 4.52 -14.72 -1.32
CA HIS A 130 4.65 -15.90 -2.20
C HIS A 130 4.41 -15.58 -3.68
N ASP A 131 4.63 -14.34 -4.09
CA ASP A 131 4.37 -13.85 -5.46
C ASP A 131 2.93 -14.01 -5.91
N ARG A 132 2.00 -14.13 -4.96
CA ARG A 132 0.58 -14.18 -5.26
C ARG A 132 0.03 -12.77 -5.42
N ILE A 133 -0.84 -12.62 -6.39
CA ILE A 133 -1.56 -11.38 -6.64
C ILE A 133 -3.02 -11.64 -6.36
N SER A 134 -3.60 -10.89 -5.43
CA SER A 134 -4.99 -11.07 -5.03
C SER A 134 -5.73 -9.74 -5.10
N LEU A 135 -6.99 -9.79 -5.50
CA LEU A 135 -7.84 -8.61 -5.63
C LEU A 135 -9.04 -8.74 -4.72
N TYR A 136 -9.28 -7.71 -3.93
CA TYR A 136 -10.48 -7.53 -3.12
C TYR A 136 -11.30 -6.41 -3.73
N ASN A 137 -12.59 -6.64 -3.92
CA ASN A 137 -13.50 -5.67 -4.51
C ASN A 137 -14.80 -5.65 -3.69
N ILE A 138 -15.13 -4.49 -3.14
CA ILE A 138 -16.39 -4.26 -2.44
C ILE A 138 -17.42 -3.83 -3.49
N THR A 139 -18.36 -4.69 -3.76
CA THR A 139 -19.45 -4.36 -4.70
C THR A 139 -20.78 -4.36 -3.99
#